data_c8a4b924811d1b4acd5a5794cc117c2a
#
_entry.id   c8a4b924811d1b4acd5a5794cc117c2a
#
_cell.length_a   1.000
_cell.length_b   1.000
_cell.length_c   1.000
_cell.angle_alpha   90.00
_cell.angle_beta   90.00
_cell.angle_gamma   90.00
#
_symmetry.space_group_name_H-M   'P 1'
#
loop_
_entity.id
_entity.type
_entity.pdbx_description
1 polymer ?
#
loop_
_entity_poly.entity_id
_entity_poly.type
_entity_poly.pdbx_seq_one_letter_code
_entity_poly.pdbx_strand_id
1 'polypeptide(L)'
;MNAGDTRLTRGLGASFDVEDEPYIIELQDPGSTRILLTADYGPNATSPTIGTLYPADTSLRPDGQTRVLGYTRPVGNGGVTYFALGHCHNPAIRAARAVDPTDTTPLTFRGSWETDAFITLLRNAIAWGVGN
;
A
#
# COMPACT_ATOMS: atom_id res chain seq x y z
N MET A 1 -5.71 12.06 -5.92
CA MET A 1 -4.68 11.38 -6.72
C MET A 1 -3.91 12.41 -7.52
N ASN A 2 -2.61 12.47 -7.38
CA ASN A 2 -1.81 13.18 -8.36
C ASN A 2 -1.98 12.46 -9.70
N ALA A 3 -2.07 13.22 -10.79
CA ALA A 3 -2.12 12.69 -12.16
C ALA A 3 -0.79 11.95 -12.48
N GLY A 4 -0.58 10.86 -11.80
CA GLY A 4 0.55 9.97 -11.95
C GLY A 4 0.59 9.35 -13.35
N ASP A 5 1.45 8.42 -13.55
CA ASP A 5 1.57 7.71 -14.82
C ASP A 5 0.21 7.09 -15.21
N THR A 6 -0.40 7.65 -16.24
CA THR A 6 -1.74 7.22 -16.69
C THR A 6 -1.78 5.77 -17.15
N ARG A 7 -0.64 5.17 -17.47
CA ARG A 7 -0.55 3.74 -17.79
C ARG A 7 -0.75 2.88 -16.54
N LEU A 8 -0.11 3.25 -15.44
CA LEU A 8 -0.19 2.50 -14.18
C LEU A 8 -1.55 2.65 -13.49
N THR A 9 -2.22 3.79 -13.64
CA THR A 9 -3.52 4.07 -13.01
C THR A 9 -4.71 4.03 -13.98
N ARG A 10 -4.48 3.58 -15.20
CA ARG A 10 -5.52 3.51 -16.23
C ARG A 10 -6.68 2.62 -15.78
N GLY A 11 -7.90 3.09 -15.96
CA GLY A 11 -9.11 2.37 -15.60
C GLY A 11 -9.50 2.46 -14.13
N LEU A 12 -8.71 3.16 -13.32
CA LEU A 12 -9.10 3.48 -11.95
C LEU A 12 -9.88 4.79 -11.91
N GLY A 13 -10.83 4.88 -10.99
CA GLY A 13 -11.47 6.14 -10.62
C GLY A 13 -10.50 7.07 -9.88
N ALA A 14 -11.00 8.25 -9.51
CA ALA A 14 -10.25 9.20 -8.69
C ALA A 14 -9.90 8.63 -7.31
N SER A 15 -10.71 7.73 -6.80
CA SER A 15 -10.50 6.98 -5.56
C SER A 15 -11.20 5.63 -5.63
N PHE A 16 -10.81 4.74 -4.75
CA PHE A 16 -11.47 3.46 -4.52
C PHE A 16 -11.34 3.07 -3.05
N ASP A 17 -12.26 2.28 -2.58
CA ASP A 17 -12.25 1.74 -1.23
C ASP A 17 -11.62 0.34 -1.23
N VAL A 18 -10.87 0.05 -0.19
CA VAL A 18 -10.23 -1.24 0.02
C VAL A 18 -10.09 -1.48 1.52
N GLU A 19 -10.31 -2.71 1.93
CA GLU A 19 -9.95 -3.20 3.25
C GLU A 19 -8.62 -3.94 3.12
N ASP A 20 -7.57 -3.45 3.79
CA ASP A 20 -6.24 -4.01 3.72
C ASP A 20 -5.42 -3.65 4.98
N GLU A 21 -4.31 -4.32 5.17
CA GLU A 21 -3.25 -3.95 6.11
C GLU A 21 -2.06 -3.37 5.34
N PRO A 22 -2.14 -2.13 4.86
CA PRO A 22 -1.09 -1.56 4.04
C PRO A 22 0.16 -1.27 4.87
N TYR A 23 1.33 -1.51 4.27
CA TYR A 23 2.58 -1.07 4.85
C TYR A 23 2.71 0.44 4.70
N ILE A 24 2.94 1.13 5.81
CA ILE A 24 3.25 2.54 5.81
C ILE A 24 4.73 2.70 5.50
N ILE A 25 5.04 3.52 4.51
CA ILE A 25 6.40 3.71 4.00
C ILE A 25 6.79 5.18 4.04
N GLU A 26 8.08 5.42 4.17
CA GLU A 26 8.69 6.73 3.96
C GLU A 26 9.56 6.72 2.71
N LEU A 27 9.37 7.72 1.86
CA LEU A 27 10.18 7.88 0.67
C LEU A 27 11.52 8.51 1.02
N GLN A 28 12.62 7.77 0.80
CA GLN A 28 13.97 8.28 1.03
C GLN A 28 14.38 9.36 0.02
N ASP A 29 13.85 9.27 -1.19
CA ASP A 29 14.09 10.23 -2.27
C ASP A 29 12.78 10.60 -2.95
N PRO A 30 12.00 11.49 -2.34
CA PRO A 30 10.73 11.91 -2.92
C PRO A 30 10.89 12.67 -4.25
N GLY A 31 12.03 13.30 -4.48
CA GLY A 31 12.28 14.07 -5.71
C GLY A 31 12.37 13.21 -6.98
N SER A 32 12.85 11.98 -6.88
CA SER A 32 12.93 11.03 -7.99
C SER A 32 11.76 10.05 -8.04
N THR A 33 10.79 10.20 -7.14
CA THR A 33 9.70 9.26 -6.96
C THR A 33 8.37 9.89 -7.37
N ARG A 34 7.62 9.19 -8.21
CA ARG A 34 6.26 9.59 -8.57
C ARG A 34 5.24 8.82 -7.74
N ILE A 35 4.47 9.54 -6.95
CA ILE A 35 3.40 8.96 -6.15
C ILE A 35 2.22 8.57 -7.04
N LEU A 36 1.73 7.35 -6.87
CA LEU A 36 0.61 6.77 -7.61
C LEU A 36 -0.63 6.63 -6.76
N LEU A 37 -0.47 6.20 -5.52
CA LEU A 37 -1.55 5.96 -4.56
C LEU A 37 -1.24 6.62 -3.23
N THR A 38 -2.28 7.21 -2.67
CA THR A 38 -2.26 7.76 -1.32
C THR A 38 -3.54 7.37 -0.59
N ALA A 39 -3.47 7.30 0.73
CA ALA A 39 -4.62 7.22 1.59
C ALA A 39 -4.52 8.25 2.71
N ASP A 40 -5.66 8.73 3.16
CA ASP A 40 -5.79 9.60 4.30
C ASP A 40 -6.25 8.77 5.49
N TYR A 41 -5.37 8.59 6.46
CA TYR A 41 -5.67 7.82 7.68
C TYR A 41 -6.03 8.73 8.87
N GLY A 42 -5.94 10.03 8.68
CA GLY A 42 -6.13 10.98 9.78
C GLY A 42 -4.97 11.00 10.80
N PRO A 43 -5.09 11.84 11.82
CA PRO A 43 -3.98 12.10 12.76
C PRO A 43 -3.64 10.94 13.70
N ASN A 44 -4.52 9.96 13.83
CA ASN A 44 -4.37 8.85 14.77
C ASN A 44 -4.20 7.49 14.08
N ALA A 45 -3.68 7.49 12.87
CA ALA A 45 -3.48 6.26 12.11
C ALA A 45 -2.36 5.34 12.68
N THR A 46 -2.05 5.47 13.94
CA THR A 46 -1.20 4.53 14.65
C THR A 46 -2.05 3.40 15.16
N SER A 47 -1.85 2.21 14.66
CA SER A 47 -2.36 1.03 15.35
C SER A 47 -1.56 0.84 16.63
N PRO A 48 -2.13 0.94 17.81
CA PRO A 48 -1.40 0.72 19.06
C PRO A 48 -1.01 -0.76 19.25
N THR A 49 -1.52 -1.65 18.43
CA THR A 49 -1.41 -3.10 18.62
C THR A 49 -0.43 -3.79 17.69
N ILE A 50 -0.09 -3.20 16.58
CA ILE A 50 0.75 -3.88 15.59
C ILE A 50 1.78 -2.89 15.13
N GLY A 51 2.91 -2.92 15.71
CA GLY A 51 3.95 -2.19 15.11
C GLY A 51 5.00 -1.81 16.11
N THR A 52 6.16 -2.30 15.86
CA THR A 52 7.35 -1.67 16.38
C THR A 52 7.41 -0.30 15.72
N LEU A 53 6.90 0.68 16.40
CA LEU A 53 7.10 2.06 16.00
C LEU A 53 8.57 2.34 16.24
N TYR A 54 9.31 2.55 15.19
CA TYR A 54 10.66 3.05 15.32
C TYR A 54 10.61 4.50 15.80
N PRO A 55 11.37 4.90 16.82
CA PRO A 55 11.34 6.27 17.33
C PRO A 55 11.61 7.35 16.28
N ALA A 56 12.28 6.96 15.19
CA ALA A 56 12.58 7.82 14.06
C ALA A 56 11.62 7.65 12.87
N ASP A 57 10.55 6.90 13.04
CA ASP A 57 9.61 6.66 11.96
C ASP A 57 8.78 7.92 11.67
N THR A 58 9.10 8.56 10.57
CA THR A 58 8.42 9.77 10.12
C THR A 58 7.19 9.48 9.27
N SER A 59 6.97 8.23 8.88
CA SER A 59 5.79 7.80 8.12
C SER A 59 4.50 7.95 8.91
N LEU A 60 4.61 7.99 10.22
CA LEU A 60 3.50 8.10 11.18
C LEU A 60 3.36 9.51 11.78
N ARG A 61 3.99 10.50 11.21
CA ARG A 61 3.84 11.87 11.72
C ARG A 61 2.38 12.30 11.71
N PRO A 62 1.91 12.88 12.82
CA PRO A 62 0.54 13.35 12.93
C PRO A 62 0.23 14.61 12.07
N ASP A 63 1.15 14.99 11.26
CA ASP A 63 1.08 16.17 10.39
C ASP A 63 0.43 15.91 9.04
N GLY A 64 0.52 14.67 8.62
CA GLY A 64 0.23 14.42 7.24
C GLY A 64 -1.00 13.57 7.16
N GLN A 65 -1.78 13.40 7.46
CA GLN A 65 -3.03 12.70 7.14
C GLN A 65 -2.92 11.83 5.88
N THR A 66 -2.05 12.16 4.97
CA THR A 66 -1.87 11.46 3.71
C THR A 66 -0.63 10.56 3.77
N ARG A 67 -0.81 9.29 3.49
CA ARG A 67 0.25 8.28 3.43
C ARG A 67 0.41 7.77 1.99
N VAL A 68 1.65 7.51 1.61
CA VAL A 68 1.96 6.94 0.30
C VAL A 68 1.75 5.44 0.35
N LEU A 69 0.89 4.93 -0.51
CA LEU A 69 0.59 3.51 -0.66
C LEU A 69 1.06 2.94 -1.99
N GLY A 70 1.50 3.76 -2.90
CA GLY A 70 2.05 3.30 -4.17
C GLY A 70 2.86 4.38 -4.85
N TYR A 71 3.95 3.95 -5.47
CA TYR A 71 4.83 4.85 -6.20
C TYR A 71 5.50 4.15 -7.37
N THR A 72 6.07 4.95 -8.27
CA THR A 72 7.03 4.49 -9.28
C THR A 72 8.25 5.40 -9.31
N ARG A 73 9.40 4.83 -9.65
CA ARG A 73 10.65 5.57 -9.82
C ARG A 73 11.52 4.93 -10.89
N PRO A 74 12.26 5.73 -11.66
CA PRO A 74 13.28 5.21 -12.57
C PRO A 74 14.47 4.62 -11.78
N VAL A 75 15.03 3.54 -12.28
CA VAL A 75 16.25 2.93 -11.76
C VAL A 75 17.09 2.46 -12.94
N GLY A 76 18.20 3.12 -13.20
CA GLY A 76 19.01 2.85 -14.40
C GLY A 76 18.19 3.03 -15.68
N ASN A 77 18.20 2.03 -16.54
CA ASN A 77 17.40 2.01 -17.77
C ASN A 77 15.99 1.41 -17.59
N GLY A 78 15.63 1.09 -16.37
CA GLY A 78 14.31 0.53 -16.04
C GLY A 78 13.58 1.35 -14.99
N GLY A 79 12.71 0.69 -14.25
CA GLY A 79 11.99 1.31 -13.15
C GLY A 79 11.45 0.31 -12.17
N VAL A 80 11.02 0.84 -11.04
CA VAL A 80 10.32 0.08 -10.00
C VAL A 80 8.95 0.69 -9.80
N THR A 81 7.94 -0.13 -9.68
CA THR A 81 6.65 0.27 -9.11
C THR A 81 6.38 -0.55 -7.86
N TYR A 82 5.83 0.10 -6.85
CA TYR A 82 5.54 -0.49 -5.55
C TYR A 82 4.12 -0.15 -5.14
N PHE A 83 3.44 -1.13 -4.59
CA PHE A 83 2.13 -0.96 -3.94
C PHE A 83 2.19 -1.58 -2.54
N ALA A 84 1.76 -0.83 -1.54
CA ALA A 84 1.70 -1.26 -0.15
C ALA A 84 0.44 -2.08 0.17
N LEU A 85 -0.34 -2.40 -0.82
CA LEU A 85 -1.55 -3.21 -0.75
C LEU A 85 -1.24 -4.69 -1.03
N GLY A 86 -2.20 -5.57 -0.74
CA GLY A 86 -2.12 -6.99 -1.07
C GLY A 86 -1.83 -7.89 0.13
N HIS A 87 -2.02 -7.40 1.34
CA HIS A 87 -1.96 -8.27 2.50
C HIS A 87 -3.04 -9.35 2.42
N CYS A 88 -2.64 -10.58 2.69
CA CYS A 88 -3.58 -11.69 2.78
C CYS A 88 -3.06 -12.77 3.73
N HIS A 89 -3.96 -13.49 4.35
CA HIS A 89 -3.61 -14.65 5.17
C HIS A 89 -4.72 -15.71 5.15
N ASN A 90 -4.36 -16.89 5.58
CA ASN A 90 -5.26 -18.02 5.77
C ASN A 90 -5.09 -18.61 7.18
N PRO A 91 -5.98 -19.50 7.62
CA PRO A 91 -5.93 -20.08 8.98
C PRO A 91 -4.59 -20.76 9.32
N ALA A 92 -3.92 -21.38 8.35
CA ALA A 92 -2.66 -22.06 8.59
C ALA A 92 -1.53 -21.08 8.93
N ILE A 93 -1.47 -19.96 8.26
CA ILE A 93 -0.48 -18.91 8.54
C ILE A 93 -0.77 -18.25 9.88
N ARG A 94 -2.05 -17.99 10.13
CA ARG A 94 -2.47 -17.32 11.35
C ARG A 94 -2.32 -18.20 12.59
N ALA A 95 -2.57 -19.48 12.50
CA ALA A 95 -2.39 -20.42 13.60
C ALA A 95 -0.92 -20.53 14.06
N ALA A 96 0.03 -20.22 13.19
CA ALA A 96 1.45 -20.22 13.51
C ALA A 96 1.92 -18.94 14.20
N ARG A 97 1.11 -17.88 14.22
CA ARG A 97 1.41 -16.65 14.94
C ARG A 97 0.88 -16.72 16.36
N ALA A 98 1.68 -16.28 17.32
CA ALA A 98 1.18 -16.01 18.67
C ALA A 98 0.05 -14.98 18.52
N VAL A 99 -1.17 -15.42 18.72
CA VAL A 99 -2.35 -14.61 18.46
C VAL A 99 -2.48 -13.60 19.57
N ASP A 100 -2.47 -12.33 19.20
CA ASP A 100 -2.93 -11.28 20.11
C ASP A 100 -4.42 -11.54 20.40
N PRO A 101 -4.82 -11.75 21.64
CA PRO A 101 -6.21 -12.01 21.98
C PRO A 101 -7.15 -10.84 21.62
N THR A 102 -6.60 -9.66 21.35
CA THR A 102 -7.37 -8.48 20.93
C THR A 102 -7.52 -8.38 19.41
N ASP A 103 -6.83 -9.23 18.66
CA ASP A 103 -6.89 -9.25 17.22
C ASP A 103 -8.22 -9.80 16.71
N THR A 104 -9.03 -8.93 16.13
CA THR A 104 -10.34 -9.26 15.58
C THR A 104 -10.30 -9.57 14.07
N THR A 105 -9.10 -9.56 13.46
CA THR A 105 -8.95 -9.84 12.04
C THR A 105 -9.47 -11.24 11.69
N PRO A 106 -10.26 -11.41 10.63
CA PRO A 106 -10.77 -12.71 10.22
C PRO A 106 -9.67 -13.75 10.03
N LEU A 107 -9.96 -15.04 10.31
CA LEU A 107 -9.00 -16.13 10.09
C LEU A 107 -8.57 -16.28 8.63
N THR A 108 -9.43 -15.89 7.70
CA THR A 108 -9.11 -15.77 6.29
C THR A 108 -9.35 -14.34 5.88
N PHE A 109 -8.32 -13.72 5.37
CA PHE A 109 -8.36 -12.34 4.89
C PHE A 109 -7.70 -12.27 3.52
N ARG A 110 -8.39 -11.72 2.55
CA ARG A 110 -7.90 -11.54 1.18
C ARG A 110 -7.70 -10.08 0.80
N GLY A 111 -8.23 -9.18 1.60
CA GLY A 111 -8.01 -7.75 1.49
C GLY A 111 -8.26 -7.21 0.08
N SER A 112 -7.34 -6.40 -0.38
CA SER A 112 -7.41 -5.78 -1.71
C SER A 112 -7.46 -6.76 -2.89
N TRP A 113 -7.07 -8.03 -2.71
CA TRP A 113 -7.16 -9.06 -3.74
C TRP A 113 -8.59 -9.34 -4.22
N GLU A 114 -9.59 -8.94 -3.44
CA GLU A 114 -11.02 -9.07 -3.80
C GLU A 114 -11.57 -7.83 -4.52
N THR A 115 -10.73 -6.85 -4.81
CA THR A 115 -11.15 -5.61 -5.46
C THR A 115 -10.69 -5.52 -6.92
N ASP A 116 -11.59 -5.10 -7.80
CA ASP A 116 -11.27 -4.86 -9.20
C ASP A 116 -10.19 -3.77 -9.36
N ALA A 117 -10.17 -2.81 -8.45
CA ALA A 117 -9.19 -1.73 -8.46
C ALA A 117 -7.75 -2.26 -8.28
N PHE A 118 -7.53 -3.12 -7.29
CA PHE A 118 -6.22 -3.70 -7.07
C PHE A 118 -5.79 -4.64 -8.20
N ILE A 119 -6.69 -5.45 -8.70
CA ILE A 119 -6.44 -6.31 -9.87
C ILE A 119 -6.07 -5.47 -11.10
N THR A 120 -6.75 -4.34 -11.30
CA THR A 120 -6.44 -3.40 -12.38
C THR A 120 -5.04 -2.79 -12.22
N LEU A 121 -4.68 -2.37 -11.01
CA LEU A 121 -3.33 -1.88 -10.70
C LEU A 121 -2.26 -2.91 -11.04
N LEU A 122 -2.44 -4.16 -10.63
CA LEU A 122 -1.49 -5.23 -10.89
C LEU A 122 -1.34 -5.51 -12.39
N ARG A 123 -2.45 -5.58 -13.12
CA ARG A 123 -2.41 -5.75 -14.59
C ARG A 123 -1.67 -4.62 -15.28
N ASN A 124 -1.95 -3.38 -14.88
CA ASN A 124 -1.27 -2.20 -15.42
C ASN A 124 0.23 -2.22 -15.09
N ALA A 125 0.60 -2.61 -13.88
CA ALA A 125 2.00 -2.69 -13.45
C ALA A 125 2.77 -3.76 -14.24
N ILE A 126 2.16 -4.93 -14.48
CA ILE A 126 2.74 -5.98 -15.32
C ILE A 126 2.92 -5.46 -16.76
N ALA A 127 1.88 -4.88 -17.34
CA ALA A 127 1.95 -4.32 -18.69
C ALA A 127 3.03 -3.23 -18.80
N TRP A 128 3.14 -2.36 -17.82
CA TRP A 128 4.18 -1.35 -17.76
C TRP A 128 5.58 -1.97 -17.67
N GLY A 129 5.75 -3.02 -16.85
CA GLY A 129 7.04 -3.69 -16.67
C GLY A 129 7.54 -4.42 -17.92
N VAL A 130 6.65 -4.89 -18.78
CA VAL A 130 7.01 -5.52 -20.07
C VAL A 130 7.03 -4.55 -21.26
N GLY A 131 6.85 -3.26 -21.01
CA GLY A 131 6.97 -2.22 -22.02
C GLY A 131 5.74 -2.01 -22.92
N ASN A 132 4.57 -2.52 -22.51
CA ASN A 132 3.30 -2.38 -23.23
C ASN A 132 2.49 -1.16 -22.79
#